data_8284c42d4ff240ae487f0f8347ed6909
#
_entry.id   8284c42d4ff240ae487f0f8347ed6909
#
_cell.length_a   1.000
_cell.length_b   1.000
_cell.length_c   1.000
_cell.angle_alpha   90.00
_cell.angle_beta   90.00
_cell.angle_gamma   90.00
#
_symmetry.space_group_name_H-M   'P 1'
#
loop_
_entity.id
_entity.type
_entity.pdbx_description
1 polymer ?
#
loop_
_entity_poly.entity_id
_entity_poly.type
_entity_poly.pdbx_seq_one_letter_code
_entity_poly.pdbx_strand_id
1 'polypeptide(L)'
;MILANGCSHTHGTNHAVLNNYADKLWPNIAGKMLGDTNVVNLAKGGDSAGAIADSTIHWMETNTIKPDMVMIQWTYADRFDIPYHRL
;
A
#
# COMPACT_ATOMS: atom_id res chain seq x y z
N MET A 1 -6.35 -10.46 -8.65
CA MET A 1 -5.99 -9.81 -7.37
C MET A 1 -5.09 -8.62 -7.66
N ILE A 2 -5.34 -7.53 -6.96
CA ILE A 2 -4.57 -6.29 -7.07
C ILE A 2 -3.73 -6.13 -5.81
N LEU A 3 -2.44 -5.87 -5.98
CA LEU A 3 -1.54 -5.53 -4.88
C LEU A 3 -1.37 -4.01 -4.86
N ALA A 4 -1.72 -3.37 -3.75
CA ALA A 4 -1.59 -1.94 -3.59
C ALA A 4 -0.62 -1.61 -2.46
N ASN A 5 0.14 -0.53 -2.61
CA ASN A 5 1.05 -0.07 -1.59
C ASN A 5 1.18 1.45 -1.64
N GLY A 6 1.67 2.02 -0.57
CA GLY A 6 1.81 3.47 -0.43
C GLY A 6 2.07 3.87 1.01
N CYS A 7 1.76 5.11 1.33
CA CYS A 7 1.91 5.65 2.68
C CYS A 7 0.54 5.84 3.34
N SER A 8 0.39 6.86 4.20
CA SER A 8 -0.83 7.04 4.99
C SER A 8 -2.10 7.22 4.16
N HIS A 9 -2.03 7.88 3.00
CA HIS A 9 -3.20 8.07 2.15
C HIS A 9 -3.72 6.76 1.58
N THR A 10 -2.82 5.82 1.28
CA THR A 10 -3.19 4.48 0.82
C THR A 10 -3.64 3.60 1.97
N HIS A 11 -2.97 3.72 3.12
CA HIS A 11 -3.31 2.96 4.32
C HIS A 11 -4.62 3.42 4.95
N GLY A 12 -4.93 4.71 4.87
CA GLY A 12 -6.10 5.28 5.51
C GLY A 12 -5.92 5.52 7.01
N THR A 13 -4.68 5.79 7.45
CA THR A 13 -4.37 5.95 8.88
C THR A 13 -5.27 6.97 9.57
N ASN A 14 -5.52 8.11 8.91
CA ASN A 14 -6.32 9.17 9.49
C ASN A 14 -7.81 8.83 9.56
N HIS A 15 -8.21 7.72 8.98
CA HIS A 15 -9.60 7.29 8.91
C HIS A 15 -9.83 5.96 9.60
N ALA A 16 -8.84 5.45 10.32
CA ALA A 16 -8.90 4.12 10.95
C ALA A 16 -10.02 4.01 11.99
N VAL A 17 -10.43 5.14 12.57
CA VAL A 17 -11.52 5.18 13.56
C VAL A 17 -12.91 5.19 12.92
N LEU A 18 -13.01 5.37 11.62
CA LEU A 18 -14.29 5.44 10.92
C LEU A 18 -14.65 4.06 10.40
N ASN A 19 -15.78 3.54 10.84
CA ASN A 19 -16.28 2.25 10.40
C ASN A 19 -16.52 2.25 8.88
N ASN A 20 -16.16 1.14 8.24
CA ASN A 20 -16.39 0.91 6.80
C ASN A 20 -15.67 1.90 5.90
N TYR A 21 -14.60 2.52 6.37
CA TYR A 21 -13.87 3.48 5.55
C TYR A 21 -13.04 2.81 4.46
N ALA A 22 -12.73 1.51 4.61
CA ALA A 22 -11.92 0.78 3.63
C ALA A 22 -12.46 0.90 2.21
N ASP A 23 -13.79 0.89 2.05
CA ASP A 23 -14.44 1.02 0.75
C ASP A 23 -14.15 2.34 0.05
N LYS A 24 -13.72 3.36 0.80
CA LYS A 24 -13.46 4.70 0.29
C LYS A 24 -11.98 4.94 0.02
N LEU A 25 -11.12 3.99 0.34
CA LEU A 25 -9.69 4.08 0.03
C LEU A 25 -9.48 3.87 -1.46
N TRP A 26 -8.53 4.61 -2.03
CA TRP A 26 -8.33 4.57 -3.47
C TRP A 26 -8.03 3.17 -4.03
N PRO A 27 -7.29 2.27 -3.32
CA PRO A 27 -7.07 0.93 -3.88
C PRO A 27 -8.37 0.15 -4.08
N ASN A 28 -9.30 0.27 -3.15
CA ASN A 28 -10.57 -0.45 -3.23
C ASN A 28 -11.49 0.18 -4.28
N ILE A 29 -11.46 1.50 -4.43
CA ILE A 29 -12.20 2.19 -5.48
C ILE A 29 -11.66 1.77 -6.85
N ALA A 30 -10.34 1.75 -7.01
CA ALA A 30 -9.70 1.32 -8.25
C ALA A 30 -10.07 -0.13 -8.58
N GLY A 31 -10.08 -1.00 -7.57
CA GLY A 31 -10.48 -2.39 -7.74
C GLY A 31 -11.89 -2.52 -8.28
N LYS A 32 -12.83 -1.77 -7.72
CA LYS A 32 -14.22 -1.76 -8.21
C LYS A 32 -14.30 -1.29 -9.67
N MET A 33 -13.57 -0.25 -10.01
CA MET A 33 -13.57 0.29 -11.37
C MET A 33 -12.99 -0.70 -12.39
N LEU A 34 -12.05 -1.52 -11.96
CA LEU A 34 -11.41 -2.52 -12.82
C LEU A 34 -12.11 -3.88 -12.78
N GLY A 35 -13.14 -4.02 -11.96
CA GLY A 35 -13.85 -5.28 -11.83
C GLY A 35 -13.12 -6.35 -11.01
N ASP A 36 -12.13 -5.97 -10.24
CA ASP A 36 -11.38 -6.88 -9.36
C ASP A 36 -11.40 -6.34 -7.93
N THR A 37 -12.23 -6.92 -7.08
CA THR A 37 -12.41 -6.48 -5.71
C THR A 37 -11.46 -7.16 -4.73
N ASN A 38 -10.62 -8.09 -5.19
CA ASN A 38 -9.62 -8.73 -4.36
C ASN A 38 -8.36 -7.86 -4.31
N VAL A 39 -8.31 -6.98 -3.33
CA VAL A 39 -7.24 -5.99 -3.17
C VAL A 39 -6.47 -6.28 -1.88
N VAL A 40 -5.17 -6.48 -2.02
CA VAL A 40 -4.25 -6.59 -0.88
C VAL A 40 -3.54 -5.26 -0.73
N ASN A 41 -3.73 -4.61 0.41
CA ASN A 41 -3.16 -3.29 0.68
C ASN A 41 -2.02 -3.42 1.69
N LEU A 42 -0.79 -3.20 1.25
CA LEU A 42 0.42 -3.30 2.07
C LEU A 42 0.80 -1.98 2.72
N ALA A 43 0.09 -0.91 2.42
CA ALA A 43 0.49 0.43 2.82
C ALA A 43 0.57 0.60 4.33
N LYS A 44 1.51 1.42 4.77
CA LYS A 44 1.68 1.82 6.18
C LYS A 44 1.88 3.32 6.25
N GLY A 45 1.30 3.93 7.26
CA GLY A 45 1.50 5.35 7.49
C GLY A 45 2.98 5.67 7.74
N GLY A 46 3.46 6.71 7.09
CA GLY A 46 4.83 7.16 7.28
C GLY A 46 5.90 6.43 6.49
N ASP A 47 5.55 5.44 5.68
CA ASP A 47 6.53 4.72 4.89
C ASP A 47 7.25 5.62 3.90
N SER A 48 8.56 5.41 3.78
CA SER A 48 9.39 6.02 2.74
C SER A 48 9.25 5.27 1.42
N ALA A 49 9.76 5.87 0.33
CA ALA A 49 9.77 5.20 -0.97
C ALA A 49 10.56 3.87 -0.90
N GLY A 50 11.68 3.84 -0.17
CA GLY A 50 12.45 2.61 0.03
C GLY A 50 11.64 1.54 0.74
N ALA A 51 10.93 1.89 1.81
CA ALA A 51 10.09 0.96 2.55
C ALA A 51 8.94 0.43 1.70
N ILE A 52 8.33 1.28 0.88
CA ILE A 52 7.25 0.89 -0.03
C ILE A 52 7.77 -0.12 -1.05
N ALA A 53 8.93 0.16 -1.67
CA ALA A 53 9.53 -0.75 -2.62
C ALA A 53 9.90 -2.09 -1.98
N ASP A 54 10.55 -2.05 -0.81
CA ASP A 54 11.00 -3.25 -0.12
C ASP A 54 9.82 -4.15 0.29
N SER A 55 8.77 -3.59 0.84
CA SER A 55 7.60 -4.37 1.25
C SER A 55 6.87 -4.97 0.05
N THR A 56 6.81 -4.25 -1.06
CA THR A 56 6.21 -4.75 -2.30
C THR A 56 7.01 -5.94 -2.84
N ILE A 57 8.33 -5.80 -2.93
CA ILE A 57 9.22 -6.85 -3.41
C ILE A 57 9.16 -8.07 -2.48
N HIS A 58 9.21 -7.86 -1.17
CA HIS A 58 9.13 -8.94 -0.20
C HIS A 58 7.84 -9.73 -0.36
N TRP A 59 6.71 -9.05 -0.50
CA TRP A 59 5.43 -9.72 -0.71
C TRP A 59 5.44 -10.56 -2.00
N MET A 60 5.97 -9.99 -3.08
CA MET A 60 6.07 -10.68 -4.37
C MET A 60 6.95 -11.93 -4.30
N GLU A 61 8.04 -11.87 -3.52
CA GLU A 61 8.96 -13.00 -3.38
C GLU A 61 8.42 -14.11 -2.48
N THR A 62 7.64 -13.75 -1.46
CA THR A 62 7.20 -14.71 -0.44
C THR A 62 5.83 -15.32 -0.72
N ASN A 63 5.08 -14.79 -1.66
CA ASN A 63 3.75 -15.30 -2.00
C ASN A 63 3.78 -16.07 -3.32
N THR A 64 3.14 -17.23 -3.32
CA THR A 64 3.07 -18.07 -4.52
C THR A 64 2.07 -17.54 -5.54
N ILE A 65 1.00 -16.88 -5.05
CA ILE A 65 -0.02 -16.28 -5.91
C ILE A 65 0.46 -14.89 -6.30
N LYS A 66 0.58 -14.64 -7.60
CA LYS A 66 1.03 -13.35 -8.10
C LYS A 66 -0.16 -12.45 -8.42
N PRO A 67 -0.04 -11.14 -8.18
CA PRO A 67 -1.11 -10.21 -8.52
C PRO A 67 -1.22 -10.02 -10.04
N ASP A 68 -2.44 -9.71 -10.49
CA ASP A 68 -2.67 -9.31 -11.86
C ASP A 68 -2.21 -7.88 -12.12
N MET A 69 -2.21 -7.06 -11.07
CA MET A 69 -1.82 -5.67 -11.15
C MET A 69 -1.20 -5.22 -9.83
N VAL A 70 -0.18 -4.38 -9.93
CA VAL A 70 0.45 -3.72 -8.78
C VAL A 70 0.26 -2.22 -8.93
N MET A 71 -0.32 -1.59 -7.91
CA MET A 71 -0.55 -0.15 -7.88
C MET A 71 0.20 0.46 -6.70
N ILE A 72 1.02 1.45 -6.95
CA ILE A 72 1.83 2.10 -5.91
C ILE A 72 1.61 3.59 -5.93
N GLN A 73 1.29 4.16 -4.76
CA GLN A 73 1.32 5.59 -4.55
C GLN A 73 2.61 5.92 -3.80
N TRP A 74 3.57 6.50 -4.52
CA TRP A 74 4.84 6.86 -3.93
C TRP A 74 4.67 8.01 -2.94
N THR A 75 5.50 7.98 -1.90
CA THR A 75 5.55 9.04 -0.91
C THR A 75 6.38 10.22 -1.42
N TYR A 76 6.48 11.29 -0.61
CA TYR A 76 7.28 12.46 -0.96
C TYR A 76 8.76 12.10 -1.13
N ALA A 77 9.42 12.78 -2.08
CA ALA A 77 10.82 12.51 -2.41
C ALA A 77 11.78 12.79 -1.25
N ASP A 78 11.42 13.69 -0.34
CA ASP A 78 12.22 14.04 0.83
C ASP A 78 12.04 13.06 2.00
N ARG A 79 11.13 12.11 1.88
CA ARG A 79 10.92 11.07 2.88
C ARG A 79 11.80 9.87 2.52
N PHE A 80 12.78 9.57 3.36
CA PHE A 80 13.73 8.50 3.09
C PHE A 80 14.07 7.76 4.37
N ASP A 81 14.61 6.54 4.22
CA ASP A 81 15.04 5.71 5.32
C ASP A 81 16.46 6.06 5.74
N ILE A 82 16.63 6.23 7.06
CA ILE A 82 17.96 6.35 7.66
C ILE A 82 18.10 5.13 8.57
N PRO A 83 18.90 4.12 8.19
CA PRO A 83 18.88 2.81 8.87
C PRO A 83 19.09 2.89 10.38
N TYR A 84 20.02 3.72 10.84
CA TYR A 84 20.27 3.85 12.27
C TYR A 84 19.15 4.55 13.04
N HIS A 85 18.25 5.24 12.37
CA HIS A 85 17.06 5.84 12.98
C HIS A 85 15.92 4.85 13.14
N ARG A 86 16.01 3.72 12.49
CA ARG A 86 14.96 2.71 12.53
C ARG A 86 15.15 1.71 13.66
N LEU A 87 16.20 1.91 14.40
CA LEU A 87 16.48 1.11 15.59
C LEU A 87 15.57 1.52 16.74
#